data_056a0c97efc9d6e341c365c362b11c47
#
_entry.id   056a0c97efc9d6e341c365c362b11c47
#
_cell.length_a   1.000
_cell.length_b   1.000
_cell.length_c   1.000
_cell.angle_alpha   90.00
_cell.angle_beta   90.00
_cell.angle_gamma   90.00
#
_symmetry.space_group_name_H-M   'P 1'
#
loop_
_entity.id
_entity.type
_entity.pdbx_description
1 polymer ?
#
loop_
_entity_poly.entity_id
_entity_poly.type
_entity_poly.pdbx_seq_one_letter_code
_entity_poly.pdbx_strand_id
1 'polypeptide(L)'
;PSEMCIRDRRQRIGIMGGTFDPIHNGHLVAASEVAWVYDLDEVIFVPTGRPVFKLDKKVTNAEDRYLMTVIATASNPKFTVSRVDIDRPGVTYTIDTLQDIHAQHPDAELFFITGADAVAEIMQWKNAREMWNLARFVAVTRPGYSRPEKLESNLPFITRQLNVNSAGNVANYDDIVHCDSEHLPVDILEIPALSISSTDVRRRAEHGEPVWYLVPDGVVQYIVKHGLYRS
;
A
#
# COMPACT_ATOMS: atom_id res chain seq x y z
N PRO A 1 26.61 -16.22 22.38
CA PRO A 1 26.04 -16.58 21.10
C PRO A 1 24.53 -16.59 21.29
N SER A 2 23.87 -15.53 20.85
CA SER A 2 22.41 -15.46 20.86
C SER A 2 21.92 -16.45 19.80
N GLU A 3 21.24 -17.48 20.23
CA GLU A 3 20.47 -18.37 19.39
C GLU A 3 19.52 -17.49 18.57
N MET A 4 19.75 -17.45 17.28
CA MET A 4 18.88 -16.85 16.30
C MET A 4 17.60 -17.69 16.35
N CYS A 5 16.56 -17.17 16.99
CA CYS A 5 15.25 -17.80 17.02
C CYS A 5 14.76 -17.88 15.56
N ILE A 6 14.92 -19.05 14.94
CA ILE A 6 14.36 -19.34 13.63
C ILE A 6 12.86 -19.27 13.85
N ARG A 7 12.22 -18.23 13.31
CA ARG A 7 10.76 -18.13 13.33
C ARG A 7 10.21 -19.28 12.50
N ASP A 8 9.55 -20.22 13.16
CA ASP A 8 8.93 -21.41 12.54
C ASP A 8 7.58 -21.04 11.88
N ARG A 9 7.54 -19.91 11.16
CA ARG A 9 6.38 -19.44 10.40
C ARG A 9 6.76 -19.00 9.00
N ARG A 10 5.80 -19.05 8.08
CA ARG A 10 5.96 -18.49 6.73
C ARG A 10 6.36 -17.02 6.80
N GLN A 11 7.18 -16.59 5.85
CA GLN A 11 7.50 -15.17 5.67
C GLN A 11 6.21 -14.39 5.39
N ARG A 12 6.07 -13.22 6.02
CA ARG A 12 4.93 -12.32 5.84
C ARG A 12 5.39 -11.06 5.11
N ILE A 13 4.83 -10.82 3.93
CA ILE A 13 5.22 -9.72 3.06
C ILE A 13 4.03 -8.82 2.81
N GLY A 14 4.17 -7.52 3.15
CA GLY A 14 3.24 -6.48 2.74
C GLY A 14 3.53 -6.04 1.31
N ILE A 15 2.49 -5.76 0.53
CA ILE A 15 2.59 -5.20 -0.81
C ILE A 15 1.83 -3.89 -0.81
N MET A 16 2.50 -2.78 -1.02
CA MET A 16 1.89 -1.47 -1.17
C MET A 16 2.04 -0.99 -2.61
N GLY A 17 0.99 -1.22 -3.41
CA GLY A 17 0.91 -0.70 -4.78
C GLY A 17 0.43 0.75 -4.80
N GLY A 18 0.98 1.55 -5.70
CA GLY A 18 0.54 2.93 -5.82
C GLY A 18 1.19 3.68 -6.98
N THR A 19 0.55 4.75 -7.42
CA THR A 19 1.18 5.61 -8.43
C THR A 19 2.40 6.32 -7.87
N PHE A 20 2.40 6.68 -6.57
CA PHE A 20 3.47 7.38 -5.86
C PHE A 20 3.99 8.61 -6.63
N ASP A 21 3.08 9.55 -6.90
CA ASP A 21 3.35 10.74 -7.69
C ASP A 21 3.13 12.07 -6.90
N PRO A 22 4.01 12.36 -5.91
CA PRO A 22 5.06 11.53 -5.33
C PRO A 22 4.56 10.61 -4.21
N ILE A 23 5.42 9.71 -3.75
CA ILE A 23 5.29 9.06 -2.44
C ILE A 23 5.35 10.13 -1.35
N HIS A 24 4.64 9.90 -0.24
CA HIS A 24 4.58 10.84 0.88
C HIS A 24 4.54 10.14 2.23
N ASN A 25 4.74 10.90 3.32
CA ASN A 25 4.81 10.34 4.67
C ASN A 25 3.55 9.57 5.08
N GLY A 26 2.38 9.90 4.54
CA GLY A 26 1.16 9.12 4.77
C GLY A 26 1.25 7.68 4.27
N HIS A 27 1.94 7.41 3.15
CA HIS A 27 2.18 6.05 2.66
C HIS A 27 3.13 5.29 3.61
N LEU A 28 4.21 5.96 4.06
CA LEU A 28 5.21 5.34 4.93
C LEU A 28 4.65 4.98 6.30
N VAL A 29 3.84 5.87 6.89
CA VAL A 29 3.12 5.60 8.15
C VAL A 29 2.19 4.41 7.98
N ALA A 30 1.37 4.39 6.93
CA ALA A 30 0.45 3.28 6.66
C ALA A 30 1.20 1.93 6.55
N ALA A 31 2.29 1.89 5.79
CA ALA A 31 3.12 0.70 5.64
C ALA A 31 3.74 0.25 6.97
N SER A 32 4.22 1.21 7.77
CA SER A 32 4.84 0.94 9.07
C SER A 32 3.84 0.37 10.08
N GLU A 33 2.65 0.96 10.17
CA GLU A 33 1.59 0.49 11.08
C GLU A 33 1.13 -0.93 10.70
N VAL A 34 0.87 -1.19 9.41
CA VAL A 34 0.50 -2.52 8.94
C VAL A 34 1.63 -3.53 9.20
N ALA A 35 2.89 -3.15 8.95
CA ALA A 35 4.03 -4.01 9.23
C ALA A 35 4.14 -4.39 10.70
N TRP A 36 3.84 -3.46 11.59
CA TRP A 36 3.80 -3.71 13.03
C TRP A 36 2.65 -4.62 13.44
N VAL A 37 1.43 -4.29 13.03
CA VAL A 37 0.20 -5.00 13.45
C VAL A 37 0.19 -6.46 12.98
N TYR A 38 0.66 -6.72 11.76
CA TYR A 38 0.67 -8.07 11.18
C TYR A 38 2.01 -8.80 11.34
N ASP A 39 2.97 -8.22 12.08
CA ASP A 39 4.33 -8.76 12.24
C ASP A 39 4.96 -9.12 10.88
N LEU A 40 4.89 -8.17 9.93
CA LEU A 40 5.45 -8.37 8.60
C LEU A 40 6.98 -8.39 8.67
N ASP A 41 7.59 -9.26 7.90
CA ASP A 41 9.04 -9.35 7.77
C ASP A 41 9.55 -8.26 6.81
N GLU A 42 8.73 -7.93 5.79
CA GLU A 42 9.06 -6.96 4.74
C GLU A 42 7.80 -6.26 4.22
N VAL A 43 7.94 -5.03 3.72
CA VAL A 43 6.93 -4.35 2.91
C VAL A 43 7.56 -3.93 1.58
N ILE A 44 7.03 -4.48 0.49
CA ILE A 44 7.44 -4.18 -0.88
C ILE A 44 6.55 -3.06 -1.42
N PHE A 45 7.15 -1.91 -1.70
CA PHE A 45 6.50 -0.83 -2.43
C PHE A 45 6.58 -1.11 -3.93
N VAL A 46 5.44 -1.01 -4.62
CA VAL A 46 5.36 -1.27 -6.06
C VAL A 46 4.82 -0.03 -6.77
N PRO A 47 5.71 0.86 -7.25
CA PRO A 47 5.30 1.99 -8.08
C PRO A 47 4.68 1.49 -9.39
N THR A 48 3.42 1.88 -9.63
CA THR A 48 2.69 1.50 -10.84
C THR A 48 3.39 2.02 -12.10
N GLY A 49 3.64 1.18 -13.07
CA GLY A 49 4.25 1.57 -14.34
C GLY A 49 3.33 2.53 -15.11
N ARG A 50 2.25 2.00 -15.69
CA ARG A 50 1.23 2.76 -16.41
C ARG A 50 -0.15 2.55 -15.77
N PRO A 51 -0.59 3.47 -14.88
CA PRO A 51 -1.82 3.28 -14.11
C PRO A 51 -3.08 3.37 -14.98
N VAL A 52 -3.96 2.35 -14.87
CA VAL A 52 -5.23 2.24 -15.62
C VAL A 52 -6.13 3.47 -15.41
N PHE A 53 -6.30 3.88 -14.17
CA PHE A 53 -7.25 4.95 -13.80
C PHE A 53 -6.72 6.37 -14.04
N LYS A 54 -5.56 6.52 -14.67
CA LYS A 54 -4.91 7.81 -14.93
C LYS A 54 -4.39 7.94 -16.37
N LEU A 55 -4.92 7.17 -17.31
CA LEU A 55 -4.47 7.20 -18.71
C LEU A 55 -4.60 8.58 -19.34
N ASP A 56 -5.63 9.35 -18.95
CA ASP A 56 -5.91 10.70 -19.46
C ASP A 56 -5.31 11.82 -18.59
N LYS A 57 -4.53 11.46 -17.54
CA LYS A 57 -3.92 12.45 -16.63
C LYS A 57 -2.41 12.47 -16.85
N LYS A 58 -1.83 13.68 -16.74
CA LYS A 58 -0.37 13.84 -16.73
C LYS A 58 0.16 13.21 -15.42
N VAL A 59 0.87 12.09 -15.55
CA VAL A 59 1.56 11.41 -14.46
C VAL A 59 3.05 11.56 -14.68
N THR A 60 3.81 11.81 -13.61
CA THR A 60 5.27 11.89 -13.68
C THR A 60 5.86 10.57 -14.19
N ASN A 61 6.98 10.64 -14.89
CA ASN A 61 7.68 9.48 -15.43
C ASN A 61 7.82 8.38 -14.37
N ALA A 62 7.67 7.12 -14.79
CA ALA A 62 7.73 5.98 -13.89
C ALA A 62 9.09 5.85 -13.18
N GLU A 63 10.19 6.19 -13.87
CA GLU A 63 11.54 6.17 -13.27
C GLU A 63 11.68 7.21 -12.16
N ASP A 64 11.18 8.44 -12.36
CA ASP A 64 11.23 9.47 -11.31
C ASP A 64 10.40 9.04 -10.08
N ARG A 65 9.23 8.43 -10.29
CA ARG A 65 8.37 7.94 -9.21
C ARG A 65 9.02 6.77 -8.46
N TYR A 66 9.68 5.88 -9.19
CA TYR A 66 10.47 4.78 -8.63
C TYR A 66 11.61 5.32 -7.76
N LEU A 67 12.41 6.23 -8.29
CA LEU A 67 13.55 6.81 -7.55
C LEU A 67 13.10 7.57 -6.31
N MET A 68 12.02 8.34 -6.38
CA MET A 68 11.44 8.99 -5.20
C MET A 68 10.97 7.95 -4.16
N THR A 69 10.42 6.81 -4.61
CA THR A 69 10.02 5.73 -3.70
C THR A 69 11.22 5.05 -3.05
N VAL A 70 12.28 4.78 -3.80
CA VAL A 70 13.54 4.23 -3.25
C VAL A 70 14.13 5.17 -2.20
N ILE A 71 14.19 6.47 -2.50
CA ILE A 71 14.70 7.50 -1.57
C ILE A 71 13.85 7.51 -0.29
N ALA A 72 12.52 7.47 -0.43
CA ALA A 72 11.60 7.57 0.69
C ALA A 72 11.68 6.37 1.64
N THR A 73 11.94 5.19 1.11
CA THR A 73 11.93 3.92 1.86
C THR A 73 13.30 3.55 2.46
N ALA A 74 14.38 4.18 1.99
CA ALA A 74 15.76 3.80 2.30
C ALA A 74 16.13 3.78 3.79
N SER A 75 15.41 4.53 4.63
CA SER A 75 15.68 4.61 6.07
C SER A 75 15.06 3.47 6.88
N ASN A 76 14.12 2.70 6.31
CA ASN A 76 13.45 1.61 7.01
C ASN A 76 13.95 0.24 6.48
N PRO A 77 14.62 -0.57 7.33
CA PRO A 77 15.21 -1.84 6.89
C PRO A 77 14.19 -2.90 6.44
N LYS A 78 12.91 -2.73 6.79
CA LYS A 78 11.82 -3.61 6.34
C LYS A 78 11.20 -3.18 5.01
N PHE A 79 11.58 -2.01 4.46
CA PHE A 79 10.96 -1.48 3.24
C PHE A 79 11.86 -1.71 2.03
N THR A 80 11.29 -2.29 1.00
CA THR A 80 11.93 -2.48 -0.30
C THR A 80 11.07 -1.92 -1.42
N VAL A 81 11.63 -1.79 -2.61
CA VAL A 81 10.91 -1.27 -3.78
C VAL A 81 11.09 -2.22 -4.95
N SER A 82 9.99 -2.68 -5.53
CA SER A 82 10.00 -3.56 -6.68
C SER A 82 9.72 -2.80 -7.99
N ARG A 83 10.36 -3.23 -9.06
CA ARG A 83 10.18 -2.70 -10.41
C ARG A 83 9.18 -3.49 -11.27
N VAL A 84 8.56 -4.53 -10.73
CA VAL A 84 7.73 -5.48 -11.51
C VAL A 84 6.70 -4.78 -12.41
N ASP A 85 6.09 -3.70 -11.94
CA ASP A 85 5.10 -2.94 -12.71
C ASP A 85 5.71 -1.97 -13.72
N ILE A 86 6.90 -1.44 -13.43
CA ILE A 86 7.63 -0.52 -14.31
C ILE A 86 8.20 -1.27 -15.50
N ASP A 87 8.77 -2.44 -15.23
CA ASP A 87 9.44 -3.27 -16.25
C ASP A 87 8.43 -4.07 -17.09
N ARG A 88 7.18 -4.23 -16.60
CA ARG A 88 6.10 -4.88 -17.37
C ARG A 88 5.59 -3.94 -18.46
N PRO A 89 5.57 -4.39 -19.73
CA PRO A 89 5.00 -3.60 -20.82
C PRO A 89 3.48 -3.46 -20.68
N GLY A 90 2.97 -2.28 -21.03
CA GLY A 90 1.53 -2.03 -21.08
C GLY A 90 0.96 -1.44 -19.80
N VAL A 91 -0.33 -1.65 -19.61
CA VAL A 91 -1.10 -1.12 -18.48
C VAL A 91 -0.96 -2.03 -17.27
N THR A 92 -0.81 -1.45 -16.11
CA THR A 92 -0.60 -2.18 -14.85
C THR A 92 -1.93 -2.46 -14.15
N TYR A 93 -2.15 -3.72 -13.80
CA TYR A 93 -3.29 -4.16 -12.98
C TYR A 93 -2.79 -4.81 -11.71
N THR A 94 -3.50 -4.63 -10.61
CA THR A 94 -3.13 -5.17 -9.28
C THR A 94 -2.99 -6.70 -9.29
N ILE A 95 -3.85 -7.41 -10.02
CA ILE A 95 -3.75 -8.88 -10.12
C ILE A 95 -2.41 -9.31 -10.72
N ASP A 96 -1.95 -8.63 -11.77
CA ASP A 96 -0.68 -8.96 -12.43
C ASP A 96 0.51 -8.69 -11.47
N THR A 97 0.43 -7.61 -10.67
CA THR A 97 1.41 -7.30 -9.61
C THR A 97 1.47 -8.40 -8.55
N LEU A 98 0.29 -8.82 -8.05
CA LEU A 98 0.21 -9.87 -7.03
C LEU A 98 0.74 -11.22 -7.54
N GLN A 99 0.45 -11.57 -8.79
CA GLN A 99 0.96 -12.78 -9.43
C GLN A 99 2.49 -12.77 -9.53
N ASP A 100 3.08 -11.65 -9.96
CA ASP A 100 4.54 -11.54 -10.09
C ASP A 100 5.25 -11.59 -8.73
N ILE A 101 4.71 -10.91 -7.72
CA ILE A 101 5.28 -10.96 -6.36
C ILE A 101 5.10 -12.36 -5.76
N HIS A 102 3.93 -12.99 -5.95
CA HIS A 102 3.70 -14.37 -5.49
C HIS A 102 4.68 -15.36 -6.16
N ALA A 103 4.96 -15.21 -7.45
CA ALA A 103 5.92 -16.05 -8.15
C ALA A 103 7.37 -15.87 -7.64
N GLN A 104 7.72 -14.67 -7.16
CA GLN A 104 9.03 -14.41 -6.53
C GLN A 104 9.11 -14.93 -5.09
N HIS A 105 7.97 -15.04 -4.39
CA HIS A 105 7.86 -15.44 -2.99
C HIS A 105 6.78 -16.52 -2.78
N PRO A 106 6.92 -17.70 -3.38
CA PRO A 106 5.83 -18.71 -3.45
C PRO A 106 5.40 -19.25 -2.09
N ASP A 107 6.28 -19.22 -1.10
CA ASP A 107 6.02 -19.72 0.25
C ASP A 107 5.60 -18.62 1.24
N ALA A 108 5.57 -17.35 0.81
CA ALA A 108 5.22 -16.23 1.66
C ALA A 108 3.70 -16.06 1.79
N GLU A 109 3.28 -15.53 2.93
CA GLU A 109 1.95 -14.99 3.16
C GLU A 109 1.94 -13.52 2.73
N LEU A 110 1.15 -13.17 1.71
CA LEU A 110 1.11 -11.83 1.14
C LEU A 110 -0.04 -11.01 1.73
N PHE A 111 0.23 -9.72 1.99
CA PHE A 111 -0.73 -8.74 2.52
C PHE A 111 -0.78 -7.55 1.58
N PHE A 112 -1.90 -7.34 0.90
CA PHE A 112 -2.08 -6.18 0.04
C PHE A 112 -2.61 -5.00 0.85
N ILE A 113 -1.80 -3.93 0.92
CA ILE A 113 -2.07 -2.74 1.72
C ILE A 113 -2.66 -1.65 0.82
N THR A 114 -3.85 -1.17 1.15
CA THR A 114 -4.55 -0.15 0.36
C THR A 114 -5.31 0.84 1.25
N GLY A 115 -5.72 1.97 0.71
CA GLY A 115 -6.63 2.88 1.40
C GLY A 115 -8.07 2.37 1.37
N ALA A 116 -8.84 2.65 2.41
CA ALA A 116 -10.24 2.22 2.48
C ALA A 116 -11.10 2.77 1.33
N ASP A 117 -10.76 3.95 0.80
CA ASP A 117 -11.46 4.53 -0.36
C ASP A 117 -11.32 3.65 -1.61
N ALA A 118 -10.18 2.97 -1.79
CA ALA A 118 -9.94 2.10 -2.93
C ALA A 118 -10.70 0.76 -2.81
N VAL A 119 -10.99 0.31 -1.60
CA VAL A 119 -11.75 -0.93 -1.37
C VAL A 119 -13.17 -0.84 -1.94
N ALA A 120 -13.79 0.34 -1.89
CA ALA A 120 -15.13 0.54 -2.44
C ALA A 120 -15.20 0.25 -3.96
N GLU A 121 -14.09 0.37 -4.66
CA GLU A 121 -13.99 0.15 -6.10
C GLU A 121 -13.31 -1.16 -6.50
N ILE A 122 -12.82 -1.93 -5.52
CA ILE A 122 -11.96 -3.10 -5.77
C ILE A 122 -12.63 -4.17 -6.65
N MET A 123 -13.97 -4.31 -6.57
CA MET A 123 -14.72 -5.24 -7.41
C MET A 123 -14.77 -4.85 -8.89
N GLN A 124 -14.44 -3.61 -9.22
CA GLN A 124 -14.32 -3.14 -10.59
C GLN A 124 -12.93 -3.43 -11.18
N TRP A 125 -12.00 -3.91 -10.35
CA TRP A 125 -10.65 -4.21 -10.78
C TRP A 125 -10.62 -5.51 -11.59
N LYS A 126 -9.65 -5.60 -12.48
CA LYS A 126 -9.45 -6.79 -13.32
C LYS A 126 -9.27 -8.03 -12.42
N ASN A 127 -10.06 -9.08 -12.68
CA ASN A 127 -10.00 -10.35 -11.96
C ASN A 127 -10.04 -10.20 -10.43
N ALA A 128 -10.87 -9.28 -9.93
CA ALA A 128 -10.90 -8.91 -8.53
C ALA A 128 -10.95 -10.13 -7.59
N ARG A 129 -11.85 -11.10 -7.83
CA ARG A 129 -12.00 -12.28 -6.96
C ARG A 129 -10.75 -13.15 -6.87
N GLU A 130 -9.97 -13.25 -7.95
CA GLU A 130 -8.74 -14.06 -7.99
C GLU A 130 -7.65 -13.50 -7.07
N MET A 131 -7.66 -12.17 -6.79
CA MET A 131 -6.66 -11.52 -5.94
C MET A 131 -6.66 -12.06 -4.51
N TRP A 132 -7.83 -12.50 -3.99
CA TRP A 132 -7.93 -13.08 -2.64
C TRP A 132 -7.28 -14.45 -2.49
N ASN A 133 -7.04 -15.15 -3.61
CA ASN A 133 -6.27 -16.40 -3.61
C ASN A 133 -4.76 -16.14 -3.45
N LEU A 134 -4.32 -14.89 -3.70
CA LEU A 134 -2.91 -14.52 -3.71
C LEU A 134 -2.50 -13.74 -2.46
N ALA A 135 -3.39 -12.91 -1.91
CA ALA A 135 -3.05 -12.03 -0.81
C ALA A 135 -4.25 -11.75 0.12
N ARG A 136 -3.96 -11.45 1.38
CA ARG A 136 -4.92 -10.85 2.31
C ARG A 136 -5.01 -9.36 2.05
N PHE A 137 -6.21 -8.79 2.19
CA PHE A 137 -6.45 -7.38 1.94
C PHE A 137 -6.54 -6.59 3.25
N VAL A 138 -5.70 -5.58 3.38
CA VAL A 138 -5.66 -4.66 4.54
C VAL A 138 -5.97 -3.26 4.06
N ALA A 139 -7.13 -2.75 4.45
CA ALA A 139 -7.56 -1.39 4.17
C ALA A 139 -7.23 -0.48 5.35
N VAL A 140 -6.41 0.52 5.11
CA VAL A 140 -6.06 1.51 6.15
C VAL A 140 -7.03 2.70 6.13
N THR A 141 -7.45 3.13 7.32
CA THR A 141 -8.36 4.25 7.52
C THR A 141 -7.74 5.32 8.41
N ARG A 142 -8.34 6.51 8.38
CA ARG A 142 -8.02 7.60 9.30
C ARG A 142 -8.96 7.57 10.51
N PRO A 143 -8.55 8.10 11.67
CA PRO A 143 -9.44 8.29 12.80
C PRO A 143 -10.70 9.07 12.40
N GLY A 144 -11.87 8.58 12.82
CA GLY A 144 -13.14 9.18 12.47
C GLY A 144 -13.63 8.92 11.03
N TYR A 145 -13.04 7.96 10.34
CA TYR A 145 -13.53 7.50 9.03
C TYR A 145 -14.92 6.87 9.20
N SER A 146 -15.95 7.57 8.71
CA SER A 146 -17.30 7.00 8.60
C SER A 146 -17.30 6.04 7.40
N ARG A 147 -17.64 4.78 7.64
CA ARG A 147 -17.86 3.82 6.54
C ARG A 147 -18.81 4.44 5.52
N PRO A 148 -18.47 4.45 4.22
CA PRO A 148 -19.46 4.78 3.23
C PRO A 148 -20.62 3.78 3.35
N GLU A 149 -21.86 4.24 3.41
CA GLU A 149 -23.06 3.39 3.44
C GLU A 149 -23.08 2.37 2.29
N LYS A 150 -22.40 2.67 1.18
CA LYS A 150 -22.19 1.77 0.04
C LYS A 150 -21.31 0.54 0.36
N LEU A 151 -20.51 0.57 1.41
CA LEU A 151 -19.73 -0.60 1.86
C LEU A 151 -20.61 -1.62 2.60
N GLU A 152 -21.77 -1.22 3.11
CA GLU A 152 -22.63 -2.10 3.93
C GLU A 152 -23.66 -2.86 3.13
N SER A 153 -24.09 -2.39 1.95
CA SER A 153 -25.31 -2.90 1.33
C SER A 153 -25.15 -3.80 0.10
N ASN A 154 -23.98 -3.85 -0.56
CA ASN A 154 -23.85 -4.57 -1.84
C ASN A 154 -22.48 -5.19 -2.13
N LEU A 155 -21.57 -5.26 -1.16
CA LEU A 155 -20.26 -5.85 -1.40
C LEU A 155 -20.21 -7.28 -0.86
N PRO A 156 -19.64 -8.22 -1.62
CA PRO A 156 -19.41 -9.58 -1.14
C PRO A 156 -18.22 -9.60 -0.17
N PHE A 157 -18.09 -8.56 0.69
CA PHE A 157 -17.00 -8.42 1.65
C PHE A 157 -17.52 -8.50 3.07
N ILE A 158 -16.83 -9.27 3.89
CA ILE A 158 -16.88 -9.13 5.33
C ILE A 158 -15.75 -8.18 5.72
N THR A 159 -16.10 -6.95 6.12
CA THR A 159 -15.13 -6.04 6.72
C THR A 159 -14.93 -6.40 8.18
N ARG A 160 -13.70 -6.66 8.55
CA ARG A 160 -13.32 -6.93 9.94
C ARG A 160 -12.56 -5.74 10.49
N GLN A 161 -13.13 -5.10 11.51
CA GLN A 161 -12.43 -4.06 12.24
C GLN A 161 -11.49 -4.74 13.24
N LEU A 162 -10.18 -4.55 13.06
CA LEU A 162 -9.20 -5.09 13.97
C LEU A 162 -9.09 -4.18 15.20
N ASN A 163 -9.40 -4.73 16.36
CA ASN A 163 -9.08 -4.09 17.63
C ASN A 163 -7.62 -4.42 17.97
N VAL A 164 -6.77 -3.43 17.82
CA VAL A 164 -5.38 -3.51 18.29
C VAL A 164 -5.41 -3.33 19.80
N ASN A 165 -4.93 -4.32 20.54
CA ASN A 165 -4.82 -4.21 22.00
C ASN A 165 -3.77 -3.15 22.40
N SER A 166 -3.74 -2.77 23.69
CA SER A 166 -2.79 -1.76 24.22
C SER A 166 -1.31 -2.15 24.08
N ALA A 167 -1.01 -3.39 23.68
CA ALA A 167 0.34 -3.88 23.39
C ALA A 167 0.66 -3.83 21.87
N GLY A 168 -0.27 -3.35 21.02
CA GLY A 168 -0.08 -3.27 19.57
C GLY A 168 -0.28 -4.59 18.81
N ASN A 169 -0.71 -5.65 19.51
CA ASN A 169 -0.97 -6.94 18.87
C ASN A 169 -2.44 -7.07 18.48
N VAL A 170 -2.71 -7.64 17.31
CA VAL A 170 -4.06 -8.08 16.96
C VAL A 170 -4.41 -9.24 17.86
N ALA A 171 -5.42 -9.04 18.72
CA ALA A 171 -5.96 -10.13 19.49
C ALA A 171 -6.54 -11.17 18.52
N ASN A 172 -6.06 -12.41 18.62
CA ASN A 172 -6.55 -13.56 17.84
C ASN A 172 -6.42 -13.43 16.33
N TYR A 173 -5.19 -13.28 15.84
CA TYR A 173 -4.89 -13.37 14.41
C TYR A 173 -5.35 -14.69 13.75
N ASP A 174 -5.37 -15.78 14.54
CA ASP A 174 -5.76 -17.13 14.08
C ASP A 174 -7.28 -17.37 14.05
N ASP A 175 -8.09 -16.47 14.65
CA ASP A 175 -9.55 -16.48 14.50
C ASP A 175 -10.01 -15.96 13.13
N ILE A 176 -9.23 -16.28 12.10
CA ILE A 176 -9.57 -15.96 10.72
C ILE A 176 -10.77 -16.80 10.34
N VAL A 177 -11.90 -16.13 10.26
CA VAL A 177 -13.12 -16.64 9.71
C VAL A 177 -12.82 -17.43 8.44
N HIS A 178 -13.19 -18.72 8.42
CA HIS A 178 -13.25 -19.48 7.19
C HIS A 178 -14.11 -18.67 6.22
N CYS A 179 -13.48 -18.15 5.16
CA CYS A 179 -14.20 -17.50 4.09
C CYS A 179 -15.16 -18.52 3.52
N ASP A 180 -16.45 -18.23 3.60
CA ASP A 180 -17.38 -18.94 2.74
C ASP A 180 -17.16 -18.43 1.30
N SER A 181 -17.60 -19.20 0.31
CA SER A 181 -17.39 -18.88 -1.10
C SER A 181 -18.07 -17.58 -1.57
N GLU A 182 -18.86 -16.95 -0.70
CA GLU A 182 -19.68 -15.78 -1.02
C GLU A 182 -19.06 -14.48 -0.50
N HIS A 183 -18.26 -14.52 0.57
CA HIS A 183 -17.75 -13.33 1.24
C HIS A 183 -16.21 -13.26 1.26
N LEU A 184 -15.68 -12.18 0.69
CA LEU A 184 -14.25 -11.93 0.60
C LEU A 184 -13.81 -11.05 1.79
N PRO A 185 -12.86 -11.47 2.64
CA PRO A 185 -12.48 -10.71 3.82
C PRO A 185 -11.57 -9.54 3.46
N VAL A 186 -11.86 -8.38 4.04
CA VAL A 186 -10.98 -7.22 4.04
C VAL A 186 -10.81 -6.74 5.48
N ASP A 187 -9.60 -6.75 5.97
CA ASP A 187 -9.26 -6.22 7.27
C ASP A 187 -9.24 -4.68 7.22
N ILE A 188 -9.98 -4.02 8.09
CA ILE A 188 -9.95 -2.56 8.21
C ILE A 188 -9.14 -2.17 9.44
N LEU A 189 -8.02 -1.49 9.20
CA LEU A 189 -7.12 -1.02 10.24
C LEU A 189 -7.16 0.51 10.34
N GLU A 190 -7.58 1.03 11.49
CA GLU A 190 -7.44 2.45 11.80
C GLU A 190 -5.99 2.73 12.22
N ILE A 191 -5.37 3.69 11.56
CA ILE A 191 -3.97 4.07 11.80
C ILE A 191 -3.87 5.55 12.18
N PRO A 192 -2.78 5.99 12.82
CA PRO A 192 -2.46 7.41 13.01
C PRO A 192 -2.23 8.06 11.63
N ALA A 193 -3.33 8.44 10.95
CA ALA A 193 -3.25 8.86 9.58
C ALA A 193 -2.85 10.32 9.44
N LEU A 194 -1.92 10.58 8.54
CA LEU A 194 -1.59 11.93 8.09
C LEU A 194 -2.53 12.33 6.94
N SER A 195 -3.16 13.51 7.04
CA SER A 195 -4.01 14.05 5.98
C SER A 195 -3.15 14.62 4.85
N ILE A 196 -2.38 13.75 4.18
CA ILE A 196 -1.49 14.09 3.07
C ILE A 196 -1.99 13.38 1.82
N SER A 197 -1.98 14.09 0.67
CA SER A 197 -2.23 13.47 -0.64
C SER A 197 -1.17 13.89 -1.64
N SER A 198 -0.83 12.98 -2.57
CA SER A 198 0.08 13.30 -3.68
C SER A 198 -0.42 14.50 -4.52
N THR A 199 -1.73 14.66 -4.65
CA THR A 199 -2.33 15.78 -5.37
C THR A 199 -2.03 17.11 -4.69
N ASP A 200 -2.18 17.19 -3.36
CA ASP A 200 -1.83 18.40 -2.62
C ASP A 200 -0.33 18.69 -2.65
N VAL A 201 0.51 17.65 -2.55
CA VAL A 201 1.97 17.82 -2.67
C VAL A 201 2.35 18.41 -4.04
N ARG A 202 1.79 17.91 -5.14
CA ARG A 202 2.06 18.45 -6.48
C ARG A 202 1.59 19.89 -6.61
N ARG A 203 0.37 20.20 -6.16
CA ARG A 203 -0.15 21.57 -6.15
C ARG A 203 0.76 22.54 -5.38
N ARG A 204 1.19 22.13 -4.19
CA ARG A 204 2.13 22.93 -3.37
C ARG A 204 3.45 23.16 -4.07
N ALA A 205 4.05 22.12 -4.64
CA ALA A 205 5.31 22.22 -5.38
C ALA A 205 5.20 23.16 -6.58
N GLU A 206 4.08 23.12 -7.31
CA GLU A 206 3.78 24.00 -8.42
C GLU A 206 3.71 25.48 -8.01
N HIS A 207 3.12 25.76 -6.84
CA HIS A 207 2.96 27.12 -6.34
C HIS A 207 4.10 27.61 -5.45
N GLY A 208 5.17 26.82 -5.27
CA GLY A 208 6.27 27.16 -4.37
C GLY A 208 5.91 27.12 -2.89
N GLU A 209 4.81 26.49 -2.53
CA GLU A 209 4.40 26.28 -1.14
C GLU A 209 5.25 25.18 -0.47
N PRO A 210 5.40 25.18 0.86
CA PRO A 210 6.19 24.19 1.58
C PRO A 210 5.65 22.76 1.38
N VAL A 211 6.55 21.83 1.04
CA VAL A 211 6.28 20.37 0.97
C VAL A 211 7.11 19.59 1.97
N TRP A 212 7.98 20.27 2.74
CA TRP A 212 8.77 19.69 3.82
C TRP A 212 7.85 19.00 4.84
N TYR A 213 8.28 17.85 5.34
CA TYR A 213 7.53 16.99 6.28
C TYR A 213 6.25 16.35 5.72
N LEU A 214 5.76 16.77 4.55
CA LEU A 214 4.72 16.05 3.82
C LEU A 214 5.30 14.84 3.08
N VAL A 215 6.52 15.01 2.56
CA VAL A 215 7.32 13.95 1.96
C VAL A 215 8.69 13.89 2.66
N PRO A 216 9.42 12.76 2.58
CA PRO A 216 10.77 12.69 3.12
C PRO A 216 11.71 13.73 2.49
N ASP A 217 12.69 14.21 3.26
CA ASP A 217 13.60 15.27 2.85
C ASP A 217 14.32 14.98 1.52
N GLY A 218 14.78 13.73 1.33
CA GLY A 218 15.39 13.32 0.07
C GLY A 218 14.47 13.41 -1.14
N VAL A 219 13.15 13.20 -0.92
CA VAL A 219 12.12 13.35 -1.98
C VAL A 219 11.93 14.83 -2.30
N VAL A 220 11.92 15.73 -1.28
CA VAL A 220 11.89 17.19 -1.52
C VAL A 220 13.07 17.61 -2.40
N GLN A 221 14.29 17.16 -2.02
CA GLN A 221 15.51 17.47 -2.76
C GLN A 221 15.46 16.95 -4.20
N TYR A 222 14.92 15.74 -4.41
CA TYR A 222 14.73 15.14 -5.74
C TYR A 222 13.77 15.98 -6.59
N ILE A 223 12.62 16.36 -6.05
CA ILE A 223 11.62 17.21 -6.73
C ILE A 223 12.24 18.53 -7.17
N VAL A 224 12.97 19.19 -6.26
CA VAL A 224 13.61 20.49 -6.56
C VAL A 224 14.71 20.34 -7.61
N LYS A 225 15.60 19.35 -7.46
CA LYS A 225 16.72 19.11 -8.37
C LYS A 225 16.28 18.81 -9.81
N HIS A 226 15.21 18.05 -9.97
CA HIS A 226 14.70 17.62 -11.27
C HIS A 226 13.58 18.52 -11.82
N GLY A 227 13.24 19.60 -11.09
CA GLY A 227 12.19 20.55 -11.50
C GLY A 227 10.81 19.91 -11.66
N LEU A 228 10.53 18.84 -10.89
CA LEU A 228 9.24 18.15 -10.99
C LEU A 228 8.11 19.03 -10.45
N TYR A 229 6.91 18.85 -11.06
CA TYR A 229 5.68 19.56 -10.67
C TYR A 229 5.71 21.08 -10.86
N ARG A 230 6.68 21.61 -11.59
CA ARG A 230 6.70 23.03 -12.01
C ARG A 230 6.02 23.20 -13.37
N SER A 231 5.21 24.25 -13.50
CA SER A 231 4.59 24.69 -14.78
C SER A 231 5.61 25.38 -15.69
#